data_d5fe376d98bf0eae50ef1aa4a884b842
#
_entry.id   d5fe376d98bf0eae50ef1aa4a884b842
#
_cell.length_a   1.000
_cell.length_b   1.000
_cell.length_c   1.000
_cell.angle_alpha   90.00
_cell.angle_beta   90.00
_cell.angle_gamma   90.00
#
_symmetry.space_group_name_H-M   'P 1'
#
loop_
_entity.id
_entity.type
_entity.pdbx_description
1 polymer ?
#
loop_
_entity_poly.entity_id
_entity_poly.type
_entity_poly.pdbx_seq_one_letter_code
_entity_poly.pdbx_strand_id
1 'polypeptide(L)'
;MPETSDSVGSPQEAQPGQRRQPRPLRVLLAGGGTAGHVNPLLATAAALQDQTLGGDPRTRVLVLGTAEGLENRLVPEAGFELALVPRVPLPRRPSGDLLRLPHRLGKAISAATEAIETVEADVVVGFGGYVSTPAYLAARKAGVPVVIHEQNARPGLANRLGASWARAVALTFASTRLKASKGFTEVTGLPLRPAIATLVTQRAT
;
A
#
# COMPACT_ATOMS: atom_id res chain seq x y z
N MET A 1 60.49 35.89 -19.80
CA MET A 1 59.94 34.52 -19.93
C MET A 1 59.59 34.04 -18.58
N PRO A 2 58.27 34.04 -18.13
CA PRO A 2 57.87 33.33 -16.95
C PRO A 2 57.30 31.97 -17.36
N GLU A 3 57.78 30.93 -16.70
CA GLU A 3 57.32 29.55 -16.83
C GLU A 3 55.96 29.38 -16.18
N THR A 4 54.99 28.88 -16.95
CA THR A 4 53.68 28.45 -16.48
C THR A 4 53.76 27.01 -15.99
N SER A 5 53.66 26.82 -14.68
CA SER A 5 53.52 25.50 -14.09
C SER A 5 52.04 25.05 -14.12
N ASP A 6 51.72 24.21 -15.07
CA ASP A 6 50.44 23.48 -15.11
C ASP A 6 50.43 22.43 -13.99
N SER A 7 49.65 22.70 -12.94
CA SER A 7 49.33 21.69 -11.94
C SER A 7 48.17 20.83 -12.45
N VAL A 8 48.53 19.69 -13.03
CA VAL A 8 47.56 18.63 -13.38
C VAL A 8 47.02 18.05 -12.09
N GLY A 9 45.75 18.36 -11.80
CA GLY A 9 45.02 17.78 -10.70
C GLY A 9 44.89 16.26 -10.90
N SER A 10 45.42 15.48 -9.94
CA SER A 10 45.30 14.04 -9.94
C SER A 10 43.82 13.61 -9.87
N PRO A 11 43.38 12.61 -10.63
CA PRO A 11 42.04 12.08 -10.52
C PRO A 11 41.82 11.49 -9.10
N GLN A 12 40.82 11.99 -8.41
CA GLN A 12 40.36 11.40 -7.12
C GLN A 12 39.92 9.97 -7.41
N GLU A 13 40.72 9.00 -6.96
CA GLU A 13 40.33 7.57 -6.97
C GLU A 13 39.07 7.40 -6.15
N ALA A 14 38.02 6.93 -6.83
CA ALA A 14 36.74 6.54 -6.18
C ALA A 14 37.02 5.40 -5.22
N GLN A 15 36.79 5.62 -3.93
CA GLN A 15 36.95 4.62 -2.89
C GLN A 15 36.06 3.40 -3.18
N PRO A 16 36.63 2.18 -3.34
CA PRO A 16 35.84 0.98 -3.55
C PRO A 16 35.21 0.56 -2.22
N GLY A 17 33.88 0.62 -2.11
CA GLY A 17 33.20 -0.04 -0.99
C GLY A 17 31.98 0.64 -0.37
N GLN A 18 31.60 1.84 -0.73
CA GLN A 18 30.34 2.39 -0.27
C GLN A 18 29.18 1.81 -1.12
N ARG A 19 28.66 0.64 -0.73
CA ARG A 19 27.35 0.19 -1.21
C ARG A 19 26.37 1.31 -0.86
N ARG A 20 25.86 2.04 -1.85
CA ARG A 20 24.77 3.00 -1.66
C ARG A 20 23.67 2.23 -0.93
N GLN A 21 23.35 2.66 0.31
CA GLN A 21 22.21 2.09 1.01
C GLN A 21 20.98 2.23 0.10
N PRO A 22 20.20 1.17 -0.08
CA PRO A 22 18.99 1.26 -0.88
C PRO A 22 18.11 2.36 -0.32
N ARG A 23 17.51 3.16 -1.21
CA ARG A 23 16.59 4.21 -0.75
C ARG A 23 15.44 3.58 0.01
N PRO A 24 14.90 4.29 1.01
CA PRO A 24 13.74 3.83 1.75
C PRO A 24 12.55 3.53 0.84
N LEU A 25 11.81 2.47 1.11
CA LEU A 25 10.60 2.12 0.41
C LEU A 25 9.49 3.16 0.71
N ARG A 26 8.67 3.48 -0.30
CA ARG A 26 7.55 4.39 -0.19
C ARG A 26 6.28 3.66 -0.59
N VAL A 27 5.36 3.54 0.34
CA VAL A 27 4.19 2.66 0.22
C VAL A 27 2.90 3.44 0.42
N LEU A 28 1.97 3.32 -0.52
CA LEU A 28 0.60 3.72 -0.32
C LEU A 28 -0.23 2.50 0.08
N LEU A 29 -0.80 2.50 1.28
CA LEU A 29 -1.71 1.45 1.76
C LEU A 29 -3.15 1.90 1.57
N ALA A 30 -3.99 1.09 0.94
CA ALA A 30 -5.38 1.41 0.66
C ALA A 30 -6.33 0.37 1.26
N GLY A 31 -7.19 0.80 2.16
CA GLY A 31 -8.18 -0.07 2.78
C GLY A 31 -9.03 0.68 3.78
N GLY A 32 -10.30 0.34 3.88
CA GLY A 32 -11.15 1.10 4.80
C GLY A 32 -12.57 0.56 4.93
N GLY A 33 -13.36 1.29 5.69
CA GLY A 33 -14.76 1.03 5.97
C GLY A 33 -15.02 0.03 7.09
N THR A 34 -14.17 -0.94 7.31
CA THR A 34 -14.35 -1.97 8.36
C THR A 34 -13.05 -2.32 9.05
N ALA A 35 -13.13 -2.78 10.31
CA ALA A 35 -11.98 -3.26 11.07
C ALA A 35 -11.25 -4.42 10.37
N GLY A 36 -11.96 -5.24 9.59
CA GLY A 36 -11.39 -6.34 8.81
C GLY A 36 -10.40 -5.89 7.73
N HIS A 37 -10.53 -4.67 7.21
CA HIS A 37 -9.60 -4.08 6.26
C HIS A 37 -8.54 -3.21 6.97
N VAL A 38 -8.94 -2.42 7.96
CA VAL A 38 -8.07 -1.44 8.61
C VAL A 38 -7.03 -2.11 9.53
N ASN A 39 -7.42 -3.15 10.29
CA ASN A 39 -6.47 -3.81 11.20
C ASN A 39 -5.29 -4.50 10.47
N PRO A 40 -5.50 -5.32 9.43
CA PRO A 40 -4.38 -5.90 8.69
C PRO A 40 -3.55 -4.85 7.95
N LEU A 41 -4.17 -3.76 7.48
CA LEU A 41 -3.48 -2.62 6.89
C LEU A 41 -2.50 -2.01 7.92
N LEU A 42 -2.97 -1.67 9.11
CA LEU A 42 -2.13 -1.10 10.17
C LEU A 42 -1.05 -2.06 10.66
N ALA A 43 -1.35 -3.36 10.74
CA ALA A 43 -0.37 -4.37 11.07
C ALA A 43 0.75 -4.44 10.02
N THR A 44 0.40 -4.34 8.74
CA THR A 44 1.36 -4.29 7.64
C THR A 44 2.17 -2.99 7.68
N ALA A 45 1.53 -1.84 7.94
CA ALA A 45 2.21 -0.55 8.07
C ALA A 45 3.29 -0.59 9.16
N ALA A 46 2.95 -1.13 10.34
CA ALA A 46 3.88 -1.30 11.44
C ALA A 46 5.04 -2.25 11.08
N ALA A 47 4.73 -3.40 10.46
CA ALA A 47 5.74 -4.38 10.07
C ALA A 47 6.74 -3.85 9.03
N LEU A 48 6.28 -2.98 8.10
CA LEU A 48 7.15 -2.34 7.12
C LEU A 48 8.22 -1.44 7.74
N GLN A 49 7.99 -0.93 8.95
CA GLN A 49 8.91 -0.07 9.69
C GLN A 49 9.64 -0.81 10.84
N ASP A 50 9.26 -2.04 11.12
CA ASP A 50 9.84 -2.83 12.22
C ASP A 50 11.05 -3.64 11.73
N GLN A 51 12.24 -3.26 12.20
CA GLN A 51 13.49 -3.95 11.88
C GLN A 51 13.51 -5.41 12.33
N THR A 52 12.82 -5.74 13.41
CA THR A 52 12.76 -7.13 13.94
C THR A 52 11.99 -8.06 13.02
N LEU A 53 11.10 -7.51 12.18
CA LEU A 53 10.33 -8.20 11.15
C LEU A 53 10.94 -8.06 9.74
N GLY A 54 12.14 -7.48 9.63
CA GLY A 54 12.82 -7.24 8.36
C GLY A 54 12.38 -5.96 7.64
N GLY A 55 11.64 -5.07 8.31
CA GLY A 55 11.26 -3.76 7.82
C GLY A 55 12.40 -2.74 7.92
N ASP A 56 12.17 -1.56 7.37
CA ASP A 56 13.10 -0.41 7.46
C ASP A 56 12.36 0.77 8.10
N PRO A 57 12.81 1.28 9.27
CA PRO A 57 12.19 2.43 9.95
C PRO A 57 12.09 3.69 9.09
N ARG A 58 12.90 3.78 8.03
CA ARG A 58 12.85 4.87 7.05
C ARG A 58 11.76 4.70 6.00
N THR A 59 11.06 3.54 5.96
CA THR A 59 9.94 3.32 5.04
C THR A 59 8.87 4.38 5.23
N ARG A 60 8.53 5.09 4.17
CA ARG A 60 7.43 6.06 4.19
C ARG A 60 6.13 5.35 3.88
N VAL A 61 5.20 5.45 4.81
CA VAL A 61 3.86 4.86 4.68
C VAL A 61 2.83 5.98 4.68
N LEU A 62 2.02 6.05 3.62
CA LEU A 62 0.82 6.87 3.54
C LEU A 62 -0.39 5.94 3.44
N VAL A 63 -1.41 6.18 4.23
CA VAL A 63 -2.67 5.42 4.18
C VAL A 63 -3.72 6.21 3.42
N LEU A 64 -4.41 5.54 2.51
CA LEU A 64 -5.57 6.09 1.80
C LEU A 64 -6.84 5.58 2.45
N GLY A 65 -7.72 6.49 2.85
CA GLY A 65 -8.97 6.20 3.53
C GLY A 65 -10.10 7.14 3.17
N THR A 66 -11.21 7.06 3.89
CA THR A 66 -12.36 7.96 3.78
C THR A 66 -12.60 8.69 5.09
N ALA A 67 -13.21 9.88 5.03
CA ALA A 67 -13.51 10.66 6.23
C ALA A 67 -14.52 9.96 7.16
N GLU A 68 -15.40 9.15 6.61
CA GLU A 68 -16.49 8.46 7.33
C GLU A 68 -16.11 7.05 7.81
N GLY A 69 -14.93 6.55 7.43
CA GLY A 69 -14.49 5.20 7.78
C GLY A 69 -13.78 5.11 9.12
N LEU A 70 -13.60 3.89 9.62
CA LEU A 70 -12.83 3.63 10.85
C LEU A 70 -11.38 4.09 10.72
N GLU A 71 -10.85 4.08 9.51
CA GLU A 71 -9.50 4.52 9.17
C GLU A 71 -9.24 5.97 9.57
N ASN A 72 -10.26 6.85 9.50
CA ASN A 72 -10.12 8.26 9.87
C ASN A 72 -9.68 8.46 11.34
N ARG A 73 -10.02 7.54 12.20
CA ARG A 73 -9.61 7.53 13.61
C ARG A 73 -8.39 6.64 13.84
N LEU A 74 -8.44 5.39 13.37
CA LEU A 74 -7.45 4.38 13.73
C LEU A 74 -6.07 4.61 13.11
N VAL A 75 -5.99 5.23 11.92
CA VAL A 75 -4.72 5.49 11.24
C VAL A 75 -3.89 6.54 11.97
N PRO A 76 -4.43 7.74 12.31
CA PRO A 76 -3.70 8.71 13.12
C PRO A 76 -3.38 8.21 14.53
N GLU A 77 -4.29 7.47 15.19
CA GLU A 77 -4.02 6.83 16.49
C GLU A 77 -2.84 5.86 16.44
N ALA A 78 -2.61 5.23 15.29
CA ALA A 78 -1.47 4.33 15.08
C ALA A 78 -0.18 5.06 14.62
N GLY A 79 -0.21 6.41 14.50
CA GLY A 79 0.95 7.23 14.14
C GLY A 79 1.23 7.32 12.63
N PHE A 80 0.28 6.93 11.77
CA PHE A 80 0.45 7.01 10.32
C PHE A 80 -0.30 8.20 9.72
N GLU A 81 0.23 8.70 8.59
CA GLU A 81 -0.43 9.74 7.79
C GLU A 81 -1.61 9.16 7.02
N LEU A 82 -2.71 9.93 6.95
CA LEU A 82 -3.94 9.58 6.25
C LEU A 82 -4.24 10.59 5.14
N ALA A 83 -4.32 10.12 3.90
CA ALA A 83 -4.89 10.84 2.78
C ALA A 83 -6.35 10.43 2.57
N LEU A 84 -7.23 11.40 2.30
CA LEU A 84 -8.65 11.16 2.17
C LEU A 84 -9.09 11.11 0.72
N VAL A 85 -9.90 10.10 0.39
CA VAL A 85 -10.61 10.03 -0.89
C VAL A 85 -12.12 10.07 -0.68
N PRO A 86 -12.87 10.66 -1.63
CA PRO A 86 -14.32 10.59 -1.61
C PRO A 86 -14.80 9.15 -1.57
N ARG A 87 -15.75 8.86 -0.69
CA ARG A 87 -16.38 7.55 -0.63
C ARG A 87 -17.19 7.28 -1.90
N VAL A 88 -16.92 6.14 -2.54
CA VAL A 88 -17.63 5.69 -3.75
C VAL A 88 -18.37 4.39 -3.42
N PRO A 89 -19.58 4.46 -2.84
CA PRO A 89 -20.38 3.28 -2.58
C PRO A 89 -20.87 2.71 -3.93
N LEU A 90 -20.63 1.42 -4.15
CA LEU A 90 -21.24 0.72 -5.28
C LEU A 90 -22.72 0.47 -4.96
N PRO A 91 -23.66 1.00 -5.77
CA PRO A 91 -25.06 0.78 -5.56
C PRO A 91 -25.39 -0.72 -5.67
N ARG A 92 -26.09 -1.27 -4.68
CA ARG A 92 -26.51 -2.67 -4.68
C ARG A 92 -27.78 -2.89 -5.52
N ARG A 93 -28.46 -1.81 -5.91
CA ARG A 93 -29.67 -1.80 -6.76
C ARG A 93 -29.56 -0.68 -7.79
N PRO A 94 -30.17 -0.82 -8.97
CA PRO A 94 -30.28 0.26 -9.93
C PRO A 94 -30.96 1.47 -9.28
N SER A 95 -30.29 2.61 -9.25
CA SER A 95 -30.79 3.87 -8.71
C SER A 95 -30.19 5.04 -9.51
N GLY A 96 -30.77 6.23 -9.39
CA GLY A 96 -30.23 7.43 -10.02
C GLY A 96 -28.79 7.76 -9.62
N ASP A 97 -28.28 7.17 -8.54
CA ASP A 97 -26.88 7.28 -8.11
C ASP A 97 -25.89 6.62 -9.08
N LEU A 98 -26.35 5.66 -9.90
CA LEU A 98 -25.53 5.06 -10.96
C LEU A 98 -25.06 6.10 -11.99
N LEU A 99 -25.87 7.11 -12.30
CA LEU A 99 -25.50 8.18 -13.23
C LEU A 99 -24.40 9.09 -12.67
N ARG A 100 -24.31 9.21 -11.35
CA ARG A 100 -23.28 10.01 -10.65
C ARG A 100 -22.01 9.21 -10.33
N LEU A 101 -22.08 7.88 -10.45
CA LEU A 101 -20.97 6.98 -10.10
C LEU A 101 -19.68 7.28 -10.89
N PRO A 102 -19.72 7.50 -12.23
CA PRO A 102 -18.49 7.81 -12.98
C PRO A 102 -17.80 9.08 -12.49
N HIS A 103 -18.57 10.13 -12.19
CA HIS A 103 -18.02 11.38 -11.70
C HIS A 103 -17.40 11.23 -10.27
N ARG A 104 -18.09 10.53 -9.37
CA ARG A 104 -17.57 10.25 -8.02
C ARG A 104 -16.32 9.38 -8.06
N LEU A 105 -16.32 8.36 -8.92
CA LEU A 105 -15.15 7.50 -9.13
C LEU A 105 -13.97 8.28 -9.72
N GLY A 106 -14.23 9.16 -10.68
CA GLY A 106 -13.21 10.05 -11.25
C GLY A 106 -12.54 10.93 -10.19
N LYS A 107 -13.32 11.55 -9.31
CA LYS A 107 -12.79 12.34 -8.18
C LYS A 107 -11.96 11.48 -7.21
N ALA A 108 -12.43 10.28 -6.88
CA ALA A 108 -11.70 9.37 -5.99
C ALA A 108 -10.40 8.88 -6.63
N ILE A 109 -10.38 8.61 -7.94
CA ILE A 109 -9.15 8.24 -8.68
C ILE A 109 -8.18 9.42 -8.69
N SER A 110 -8.65 10.65 -8.91
CA SER A 110 -7.80 11.85 -8.89
C SER A 110 -7.14 12.04 -7.52
N ALA A 111 -7.90 11.96 -6.44
CA ALA A 111 -7.35 12.04 -5.07
C ALA A 111 -6.38 10.89 -4.74
N ALA A 112 -6.66 9.67 -5.24
CA ALA A 112 -5.73 8.55 -5.08
C ALA A 112 -4.44 8.75 -5.91
N THR A 113 -4.53 9.38 -7.09
CA THR A 113 -3.35 9.74 -7.90
C THR A 113 -2.49 10.77 -7.16
N GLU A 114 -3.11 11.81 -6.62
CA GLU A 114 -2.42 12.81 -5.80
C GLU A 114 -1.70 12.19 -4.58
N ALA A 115 -2.34 11.24 -3.90
CA ALA A 115 -1.71 10.52 -2.79
C ALA A 115 -0.50 9.68 -3.25
N ILE A 116 -0.58 9.01 -4.41
CA ILE A 116 0.53 8.27 -5.02
C ILE A 116 1.70 9.21 -5.31
N GLU A 117 1.43 10.39 -5.89
CA GLU A 117 2.42 11.40 -6.23
C GLU A 117 3.03 12.03 -4.96
N THR A 118 2.21 12.35 -3.96
CA THR A 118 2.66 12.95 -2.68
C THR A 118 3.66 12.08 -1.94
N VAL A 119 3.40 10.77 -1.84
CA VAL A 119 4.34 9.84 -1.20
C VAL A 119 5.41 9.35 -2.17
N GLU A 120 5.27 9.67 -3.46
CA GLU A 120 6.07 9.11 -4.57
C GLU A 120 6.09 7.57 -4.51
N ALA A 121 4.94 6.94 -4.45
CA ALA A 121 4.78 5.53 -4.13
C ALA A 121 5.56 4.61 -5.05
N ASP A 122 6.33 3.70 -4.46
CA ASP A 122 6.99 2.60 -5.16
C ASP A 122 6.05 1.41 -5.37
N VAL A 123 5.03 1.31 -4.50
CA VAL A 123 4.02 0.25 -4.53
C VAL A 123 2.73 0.72 -3.86
N VAL A 124 1.60 0.26 -4.38
CA VAL A 124 0.29 0.40 -3.75
C VAL A 124 -0.13 -0.97 -3.20
N VAL A 125 -0.44 -1.03 -1.90
CA VAL A 125 -0.93 -2.27 -1.27
C VAL A 125 -2.39 -2.07 -0.87
N GLY A 126 -3.28 -2.91 -1.36
CA GLY A 126 -4.70 -2.81 -1.09
C GLY A 126 -5.23 -3.95 -0.23
N PHE A 127 -6.09 -3.58 0.71
CA PHE A 127 -6.74 -4.49 1.67
C PHE A 127 -8.23 -4.66 1.41
N GLY A 128 -8.76 -4.05 0.35
CA GLY A 128 -10.18 -4.09 0.02
C GLY A 128 -10.98 -2.90 0.57
N GLY A 129 -12.29 -2.99 0.46
CA GLY A 129 -13.18 -1.88 0.76
C GLY A 129 -13.33 -0.89 -0.40
N TYR A 130 -14.09 0.18 -0.16
CA TYR A 130 -14.40 1.19 -1.20
C TYR A 130 -13.17 1.98 -1.66
N VAL A 131 -12.17 2.09 -0.80
CA VAL A 131 -10.94 2.86 -1.01
C VAL A 131 -10.00 2.17 -1.99
N SER A 132 -9.96 0.85 -1.96
CA SER A 132 -8.98 0.09 -2.78
C SER A 132 -9.25 0.17 -4.27
N THR A 133 -10.52 0.28 -4.72
CA THR A 133 -10.84 0.40 -6.15
C THR A 133 -10.20 1.63 -6.80
N PRO A 134 -10.43 2.87 -6.31
CA PRO A 134 -9.77 4.05 -6.87
C PRO A 134 -8.25 3.99 -6.74
N ALA A 135 -7.70 3.45 -5.64
CA ALA A 135 -6.26 3.28 -5.46
C ALA A 135 -5.65 2.35 -6.53
N TYR A 136 -6.29 1.22 -6.83
CA TYR A 136 -5.83 0.30 -7.86
C TYR A 136 -5.87 0.91 -9.26
N LEU A 137 -6.93 1.66 -9.59
CA LEU A 137 -7.08 2.33 -10.87
C LEU A 137 -6.06 3.45 -11.04
N ALA A 138 -5.82 4.24 -9.99
CA ALA A 138 -4.80 5.28 -9.97
C ALA A 138 -3.40 4.68 -10.14
N ALA A 139 -3.06 3.63 -9.38
CA ALA A 139 -1.78 2.93 -9.47
C ALA A 139 -1.53 2.37 -10.88
N ARG A 140 -2.56 1.73 -11.47
CA ARG A 140 -2.47 1.24 -12.84
C ARG A 140 -2.19 2.35 -13.86
N LYS A 141 -2.86 3.51 -13.71
CA LYS A 141 -2.65 4.69 -14.57
C LYS A 141 -1.25 5.27 -14.40
N ALA A 142 -0.75 5.31 -13.18
CA ALA A 142 0.58 5.82 -12.83
C ALA A 142 1.72 4.82 -13.11
N GLY A 143 1.43 3.59 -13.51
CA GLY A 143 2.44 2.54 -13.73
C GLY A 143 3.04 2.00 -12.42
N VAL A 144 2.42 2.29 -11.27
CA VAL A 144 2.87 1.83 -9.95
C VAL A 144 2.36 0.39 -9.71
N PRO A 145 3.22 -0.54 -9.29
CA PRO A 145 2.82 -1.92 -9.02
C PRO A 145 1.80 -2.01 -7.89
N VAL A 146 0.86 -2.95 -8.04
CA VAL A 146 -0.18 -3.22 -7.05
C VAL A 146 0.06 -4.56 -6.39
N VAL A 147 0.01 -4.58 -5.06
CA VAL A 147 -0.06 -5.78 -4.22
C VAL A 147 -1.43 -5.80 -3.53
N ILE A 148 -2.02 -6.96 -3.44
CA ILE A 148 -3.33 -7.14 -2.80
C ILE A 148 -3.21 -8.10 -1.64
N HIS A 149 -3.76 -7.76 -0.49
CA HIS A 149 -4.02 -8.69 0.59
C HIS A 149 -5.52 -8.96 0.70
N GLU A 150 -5.93 -10.24 0.62
CA GLU A 150 -7.32 -10.65 0.77
C GLU A 150 -7.53 -11.40 2.09
N GLN A 151 -8.35 -10.81 2.96
CA GLN A 151 -8.59 -11.31 4.31
C GLN A 151 -9.69 -12.36 4.37
N ASN A 152 -10.53 -12.45 3.34
CA ASN A 152 -11.76 -13.25 3.36
C ASN A 152 -11.62 -14.51 2.50
N ALA A 153 -12.33 -15.58 2.89
CA ALA A 153 -12.47 -16.78 2.06
C ALA A 153 -13.19 -16.49 0.73
N ARG A 154 -14.11 -15.49 0.72
CA ARG A 154 -14.73 -14.98 -0.51
C ARG A 154 -14.13 -13.60 -0.84
N PRO A 155 -13.39 -13.47 -1.94
CA PRO A 155 -12.71 -12.23 -2.25
C PRO A 155 -13.69 -11.10 -2.56
N GLY A 156 -13.36 -9.91 -2.04
CA GLY A 156 -14.12 -8.69 -2.27
C GLY A 156 -14.03 -8.21 -3.73
N LEU A 157 -15.04 -7.43 -4.17
CA LEU A 157 -15.11 -6.94 -5.55
C LEU A 157 -13.90 -6.10 -5.94
N ALA A 158 -13.43 -5.22 -5.05
CA ALA A 158 -12.24 -4.41 -5.30
C ALA A 158 -11.00 -5.28 -5.56
N ASN A 159 -10.76 -6.27 -4.70
CA ASN A 159 -9.62 -7.18 -4.83
C ASN A 159 -9.72 -8.06 -6.08
N ARG A 160 -10.94 -8.52 -6.44
CA ARG A 160 -11.17 -9.24 -7.70
C ARG A 160 -10.83 -8.40 -8.93
N LEU A 161 -11.22 -7.12 -8.93
CA LEU A 161 -10.88 -6.19 -9.99
C LEU A 161 -9.36 -6.00 -10.07
N GLY A 162 -8.72 -5.63 -8.96
CA GLY A 162 -7.28 -5.35 -8.89
C GLY A 162 -6.40 -6.55 -9.24
N ALA A 163 -6.82 -7.77 -8.92
CA ALA A 163 -6.07 -8.99 -9.20
C ALA A 163 -5.79 -9.22 -10.70
N SER A 164 -6.58 -8.60 -11.60
CA SER A 164 -6.37 -8.70 -13.03
C SER A 164 -5.08 -8.04 -13.54
N TRP A 165 -4.46 -7.17 -12.75
CA TRP A 165 -3.17 -6.53 -13.05
C TRP A 165 -2.21 -6.49 -11.85
N ALA A 166 -2.58 -7.05 -10.70
CA ALA A 166 -1.74 -7.07 -9.52
C ALA A 166 -0.42 -7.80 -9.76
N ARG A 167 0.65 -7.27 -9.18
CA ARG A 167 1.98 -7.90 -9.15
C ARG A 167 2.05 -9.07 -8.18
N ALA A 168 1.29 -8.99 -7.10
CA ALA A 168 1.17 -10.05 -6.12
C ALA A 168 -0.21 -10.04 -5.45
N VAL A 169 -0.66 -11.23 -5.03
CA VAL A 169 -1.84 -11.41 -4.19
C VAL A 169 -1.45 -12.26 -2.99
N ALA A 170 -1.56 -11.69 -1.80
CA ALA A 170 -1.40 -12.36 -0.52
C ALA A 170 -2.78 -12.80 0.01
N LEU A 171 -2.89 -14.04 0.42
CA LEU A 171 -4.15 -14.64 0.89
C LEU A 171 -4.07 -15.02 2.36
N THR A 172 -5.13 -14.77 3.10
CA THR A 172 -5.27 -15.31 4.45
C THR A 172 -5.57 -16.80 4.43
N PHE A 173 -6.41 -17.26 3.50
CA PHE A 173 -6.85 -18.67 3.45
C PHE A 173 -6.48 -19.30 2.11
N ALA A 174 -5.97 -20.53 2.16
CA ALA A 174 -5.66 -21.32 0.96
C ALA A 174 -6.92 -21.63 0.12
N SER A 175 -8.11 -21.62 0.74
CA SER A 175 -9.39 -21.84 0.07
C SER A 175 -9.88 -20.62 -0.73
N THR A 176 -9.27 -19.45 -0.57
CA THR A 176 -9.68 -18.22 -1.27
C THR A 176 -9.38 -18.32 -2.76
N ARG A 177 -10.42 -18.24 -3.58
CA ARG A 177 -10.30 -18.31 -5.05
C ARG A 177 -10.00 -16.94 -5.64
N LEU A 178 -8.78 -16.45 -5.40
CA LEU A 178 -8.25 -15.23 -6.00
C LEU A 178 -6.80 -15.46 -6.42
N LYS A 179 -6.45 -15.04 -7.63
CA LYS A 179 -5.07 -15.16 -8.15
C LYS A 179 -4.68 -13.90 -8.88
N ALA A 180 -3.42 -13.52 -8.77
CA ALA A 180 -2.83 -12.49 -9.61
C ALA A 180 -2.76 -13.00 -11.06
N SER A 181 -3.33 -12.24 -12.01
CA SER A 181 -3.31 -12.65 -13.42
C SER A 181 -1.94 -12.48 -14.08
N LYS A 182 -1.11 -11.55 -13.57
CA LYS A 182 0.20 -11.19 -14.14
C LYS A 182 1.35 -11.27 -13.13
N GLY A 183 1.13 -11.90 -11.99
CA GLY A 183 2.09 -11.97 -10.91
C GLY A 183 2.01 -13.30 -10.17
N PHE A 184 2.41 -13.31 -8.91
CA PHE A 184 2.34 -14.49 -8.05
C PHE A 184 1.24 -14.37 -6.99
N THR A 185 0.84 -15.50 -6.45
CA THR A 185 -0.14 -15.58 -5.37
C THR A 185 0.39 -16.48 -4.29
N GLU A 186 0.31 -16.02 -3.05
CA GLU A 186 0.85 -16.73 -1.89
C GLU A 186 -0.13 -16.70 -0.72
N VAL A 187 -0.14 -17.75 0.09
CA VAL A 187 -0.89 -17.81 1.35
C VAL A 187 0.01 -17.35 2.47
N THR A 188 -0.16 -16.10 2.89
CA THR A 188 0.67 -15.43 3.91
C THR A 188 0.03 -15.45 5.30
N GLY A 189 -1.24 -15.81 5.41
CA GLY A 189 -2.01 -15.60 6.62
C GLY A 189 -2.51 -14.17 6.77
N LEU A 190 -3.08 -13.87 7.94
CA LEU A 190 -3.58 -12.54 8.28
C LEU A 190 -2.50 -11.74 9.02
N PRO A 191 -2.12 -10.53 8.56
CA PRO A 191 -1.28 -9.64 9.33
C PRO A 191 -1.94 -9.28 10.67
N LEU A 192 -1.27 -9.57 11.77
CA LEU A 192 -1.78 -9.33 13.12
C LEU A 192 -1.09 -8.12 13.75
N ARG A 193 -1.86 -7.30 14.45
CA ARG A 193 -1.30 -6.21 15.26
C ARG A 193 -0.33 -6.78 16.32
N PRO A 194 0.76 -6.08 16.69
CA PRO A 194 1.77 -6.60 17.62
C PRO A 194 1.18 -7.15 18.93
N ALA A 195 0.21 -6.46 19.53
CA ALA A 195 -0.45 -6.91 20.76
C ALA A 195 -1.16 -8.28 20.62
N ILE A 196 -1.71 -8.57 19.40
CA ILE A 196 -2.34 -9.88 19.14
C ILE A 196 -1.30 -10.94 18.79
N ALA A 197 -0.28 -10.56 18.02
CA ALA A 197 0.82 -11.47 17.66
C ALA A 197 1.52 -12.02 18.91
N THR A 198 1.80 -11.16 19.91
CA THR A 198 2.39 -11.56 21.18
C THR A 198 1.56 -12.60 21.93
N LEU A 199 0.22 -12.45 21.97
CA LEU A 199 -0.67 -13.41 22.62
C LEU A 199 -0.68 -14.79 21.92
N VAL A 200 -0.55 -14.81 20.60
CA VAL A 200 -0.47 -16.07 19.83
C VAL A 200 0.85 -16.79 20.15
N THR A 201 1.96 -16.08 20.22
CA THR A 201 3.27 -16.66 20.54
C THR A 201 3.32 -17.22 21.98
N GLN A 202 2.74 -16.50 22.94
CA GLN A 202 2.68 -16.94 24.35
C GLN A 202 1.83 -18.19 24.58
N ARG A 203 0.85 -18.47 23.72
CA ARG A 203 0.00 -19.69 23.80
C ARG A 203 0.62 -20.92 23.16
N ALA A 204 1.65 -20.74 22.32
CA ALA A 204 2.35 -21.81 21.63
C ALA A 204 3.52 -22.39 22.43
N THR A 205 3.84 -21.79 23.57
CA THR A 205 4.80 -22.26 24.58
C THR A 205 4.09 -22.85 25.77
#